data_40e1b76d9d9be1ddb6c3eaa17f8229f9
#
_entry.id   40e1b76d9d9be1ddb6c3eaa17f8229f9
#
_cell.length_a   1.000
_cell.length_b   1.000
_cell.length_c   1.000
_cell.angle_alpha   90.00
_cell.angle_beta   90.00
_cell.angle_gamma   90.00
#
_symmetry.space_group_name_H-M   'P 1'
#
loop_
_entity.id
_entity.type
_entity.pdbx_description
1 polymer ?
#
loop_
_entity_poly.entity_id
_entity_poly.type
_entity_poly.pdbx_seq_one_letter_code
_entity_poly.pdbx_strand_id
1 'polypeptide(L)'
;MHEKLLRLCFFAERCVILEVNKIRQPPGCSKGVNEIMKEYAFGIDLGGTTAKIGLFTTAGALLEKWEVPTDTSNAGEHILENLAAAIMGKMQEKAIPAEQVEGVGIGVPGPVLDSSVVPIVCANLGGWGQRNVAAQLSGLLDGLKVLVGNDANVAALGEIWMGAAKGCRSAVMVTLGTGVGG
;
A
#
# COMPACT_ATOMS: atom_id res chain seq x y z
N MET A 1 -17.34 3.02 -15.17
CA MET A 1 -16.96 2.12 -14.07
C MET A 1 -15.58 2.59 -13.64
N HIS A 2 -15.52 3.56 -12.71
CA HIS A 2 -14.26 4.14 -12.24
C HIS A 2 -13.85 3.42 -10.95
N GLU A 3 -12.86 2.54 -11.06
CA GLU A 3 -12.16 2.03 -9.90
C GLU A 3 -11.49 3.20 -9.18
N LYS A 4 -11.98 3.51 -7.98
CA LYS A 4 -11.24 4.37 -7.04
C LYS A 4 -10.01 3.58 -6.62
N LEU A 5 -8.88 3.87 -7.25
CA LEU A 5 -7.60 3.32 -6.86
C LEU A 5 -7.33 3.74 -5.41
N LEU A 6 -7.17 2.77 -4.53
CA LEU A 6 -6.72 3.01 -3.16
C LEU A 6 -5.30 3.59 -3.25
N ARG A 7 -5.17 4.89 -2.98
CA ARG A 7 -3.88 5.58 -3.11
C ARG A 7 -3.16 5.50 -1.77
N LEU A 8 -2.12 4.70 -1.71
CA LEU A 8 -1.26 4.59 -0.55
C LEU A 8 -0.18 5.65 -0.58
N CYS A 9 -0.04 6.36 0.52
CA CYS A 9 1.09 7.24 0.76
C CYS A 9 2.09 6.55 1.68
N PHE A 10 3.32 6.38 1.22
CA PHE A 10 4.44 6.07 2.06
C PHE A 10 5.48 7.19 1.99
N PHE A 11 5.94 7.66 3.15
CA PHE A 11 7.06 8.57 3.24
C PHE A 11 8.36 7.82 3.00
N ALA A 12 8.97 8.00 1.85
CA ALA A 12 10.34 7.59 1.61
C ALA A 12 11.29 8.72 2.02
N GLU A 13 12.14 8.48 3.02
CA GLU A 13 13.08 9.50 3.57
C GLU A 13 14.17 9.94 2.59
N ARG A 14 14.27 9.35 1.38
CA ARG A 14 15.30 9.71 0.38
C ARG A 14 14.75 9.51 -1.05
N CYS A 15 13.93 10.43 -1.52
CA CYS A 15 13.47 10.46 -2.92
C CYS A 15 13.90 11.74 -3.62
N VAL A 16 14.35 11.62 -4.88
CA VAL A 16 14.51 12.74 -5.81
C VAL A 16 13.37 12.67 -6.82
N ILE A 17 12.56 13.72 -6.90
CA ILE A 17 11.43 13.81 -7.81
C ILE A 17 11.76 14.78 -8.93
N LEU A 18 11.63 14.33 -10.17
CA LEU A 18 11.74 15.17 -11.36
C LEU A 18 10.33 15.50 -11.86
N GLU A 19 9.98 16.77 -11.86
CA GLU A 19 8.66 17.26 -12.26
C GLU A 19 8.48 17.21 -13.79
N VAL A 20 7.42 16.50 -14.24
CA VAL A 20 7.05 16.43 -15.66
C VAL A 20 5.55 16.70 -15.81
N ASN A 21 5.16 17.98 -15.91
CA ASN A 21 3.83 18.53 -16.25
C ASN A 21 2.61 18.28 -15.31
N LYS A 22 1.79 19.32 -15.07
CA LYS A 22 0.61 19.38 -14.16
C LYS A 22 -0.67 18.72 -14.70
N ILE A 23 -1.40 17.93 -13.89
CA ILE A 23 -2.72 17.34 -14.21
C ILE A 23 -3.87 18.22 -13.68
N ARG A 24 -4.94 18.41 -14.49
CA ARG A 24 -6.24 18.90 -14.02
C ARG A 24 -6.97 17.80 -13.23
N GLN A 25 -7.53 18.16 -12.07
CA GLN A 25 -8.42 17.29 -11.31
C GLN A 25 -9.73 17.07 -12.11
N PRO A 26 -10.31 15.85 -12.11
CA PRO A 26 -11.63 15.62 -12.68
C PRO A 26 -12.72 16.25 -11.80
N PRO A 27 -13.81 16.76 -12.38
CA PRO A 27 -14.92 17.35 -11.64
C PRO A 27 -15.69 16.30 -10.83
N GLY A 28 -16.27 16.76 -9.71
CA GLY A 28 -16.92 15.94 -8.69
C GLY A 28 -18.02 15.02 -9.20
N CYS A 29 -18.13 13.84 -8.58
CA CYS A 29 -19.20 12.89 -8.78
C CYS A 29 -20.30 13.13 -7.72
N SER A 30 -21.55 13.24 -8.18
CA SER A 30 -22.74 13.47 -7.38
C SER A 30 -23.15 12.25 -6.54
N LYS A 31 -23.65 12.55 -5.36
CA LYS A 31 -24.15 11.61 -4.33
C LYS A 31 -25.45 10.91 -4.76
N GLY A 32 -25.55 9.65 -4.46
CA GLY A 32 -26.81 8.91 -4.38
C GLY A 32 -26.63 7.63 -3.58
N VAL A 33 -27.50 7.42 -2.61
CA VAL A 33 -27.70 6.26 -1.72
C VAL A 33 -26.78 6.20 -0.50
N ASN A 34 -27.33 5.83 0.67
CA ASN A 34 -26.69 5.61 1.97
C ASN A 34 -25.54 4.56 1.91
N GLU A 35 -24.41 4.91 1.30
CA GLU A 35 -23.17 4.17 1.48
C GLU A 35 -22.59 4.55 2.85
N ILE A 36 -22.36 3.55 3.69
CA ILE A 36 -21.55 3.71 4.90
C ILE A 36 -20.22 4.32 4.41
N MET A 37 -19.94 5.56 4.84
CA MET A 37 -18.73 6.25 4.44
C MET A 37 -17.56 5.52 5.07
N LYS A 38 -16.75 4.89 4.25
CA LYS A 38 -15.51 4.25 4.70
C LYS A 38 -14.51 5.33 5.08
N GLU A 39 -14.05 5.28 6.31
CA GLU A 39 -13.24 6.35 6.91
C GLU A 39 -11.75 6.01 6.96
N TYR A 40 -11.42 4.71 6.98
CA TYR A 40 -10.08 4.22 7.22
C TYR A 40 -9.50 3.44 6.03
N ALA A 41 -8.19 3.46 5.91
CA ALA A 41 -7.41 2.62 5.00
C ALA A 41 -6.09 2.23 5.66
N PHE A 42 -5.59 1.05 5.35
CA PHE A 42 -4.26 0.62 5.76
C PHE A 42 -3.28 0.63 4.60
N GLY A 43 -2.04 0.98 4.90
CA GLY A 43 -0.94 0.94 3.97
C GLY A 43 0.22 0.11 4.52
N ILE A 44 0.82 -0.75 3.68
CA ILE A 44 1.95 -1.59 4.04
C ILE A 44 3.10 -1.34 3.09
N ASP A 45 4.30 -1.11 3.63
CA ASP A 45 5.57 -1.11 2.91
C ASP A 45 6.36 -2.35 3.35
N LEU A 46 6.42 -3.36 2.49
CA LEU A 46 7.06 -4.64 2.80
C LEU A 46 8.55 -4.60 2.48
N GLY A 47 9.37 -4.32 3.48
CA GLY A 47 10.82 -4.42 3.39
C GLY A 47 11.34 -5.81 3.78
N GLY A 48 12.60 -6.09 3.44
CA GLY A 48 13.23 -7.39 3.71
C GLY A 48 13.53 -7.68 5.19
N THR A 49 13.57 -6.65 6.04
CA THR A 49 13.84 -6.78 7.48
C THR A 49 12.63 -6.39 8.31
N THR A 50 11.91 -5.37 7.87
CA THR A 50 10.79 -4.77 8.59
C THR A 50 9.71 -4.38 7.60
N ALA A 51 8.47 -4.68 7.90
CA ALA A 51 7.30 -4.12 7.23
C ALA A 51 6.79 -2.92 8.02
N LYS A 52 6.60 -1.79 7.33
CA LYS A 52 6.01 -0.57 7.90
C LYS A 52 4.53 -0.55 7.58
N ILE A 53 3.71 -0.31 8.59
CA ILE A 53 2.25 -0.27 8.44
C ILE A 53 1.75 1.10 8.89
N GLY A 54 0.85 1.68 8.10
CA GLY A 54 0.19 2.94 8.41
C GLY A 54 -1.33 2.79 8.42
N LEU A 55 -1.97 3.43 9.39
CA LEU A 55 -3.41 3.65 9.41
C LEU A 55 -3.68 5.08 8.94
N PHE A 56 -4.55 5.22 7.95
CA PHE A 56 -4.88 6.50 7.31
C PHE A 56 -6.39 6.74 7.33
N THR A 57 -6.77 8.00 7.27
CA THR A 57 -8.12 8.35 6.79
C THR A 57 -8.20 8.17 5.28
N THR A 58 -9.40 7.98 4.74
CA THR A 58 -9.62 7.94 3.28
C THR A 58 -9.34 9.29 2.60
N ALA A 59 -9.20 10.38 3.36
CA ALA A 59 -8.72 11.68 2.89
C ALA A 59 -7.19 11.77 2.78
N GLY A 60 -6.44 10.76 3.26
CA GLY A 60 -4.98 10.68 3.17
C GLY A 60 -4.22 11.15 4.41
N ALA A 61 -4.91 11.50 5.51
CA ALA A 61 -4.22 11.83 6.75
C ALA A 61 -3.69 10.56 7.42
N LEU A 62 -2.39 10.56 7.76
CA LEU A 62 -1.77 9.49 8.56
C LEU A 62 -2.22 9.64 10.03
N LEU A 63 -2.89 8.63 10.56
CA LEU A 63 -3.37 8.57 11.95
C LEU A 63 -2.34 7.90 12.86
N GLU A 64 -1.76 6.80 12.39
CA GLU A 64 -0.76 6.06 13.15
C GLU A 64 0.18 5.29 12.22
N LYS A 65 1.43 5.09 12.64
CA LYS A 65 2.42 4.29 11.93
C LYS A 65 3.13 3.38 12.92
N TRP A 66 3.32 2.11 12.55
CA TRP A 66 4.10 1.15 13.32
C TRP A 66 4.89 0.21 12.41
N GLU A 67 5.70 -0.61 12.98
CA GLU A 67 6.55 -1.56 12.26
C GLU A 67 6.40 -2.96 12.86
N VAL A 68 6.49 -3.97 11.98
CA VAL A 68 6.56 -5.37 12.38
C VAL A 68 7.76 -6.02 11.70
N PRO A 69 8.48 -6.95 12.36
CA PRO A 69 9.55 -7.68 11.72
C PRO A 69 9.05 -8.46 10.51
N THR A 70 9.81 -8.48 9.43
CA THR A 70 9.55 -9.34 8.28
C THR A 70 10.20 -10.70 8.54
N ASP A 71 9.40 -11.71 8.76
CA ASP A 71 9.89 -13.08 8.91
C ASP A 71 10.19 -13.69 7.54
N THR A 72 11.46 -13.67 7.17
CA THR A 72 11.94 -14.24 5.91
C THR A 72 12.32 -15.72 6.00
N SER A 73 12.14 -16.37 7.17
CA SER A 73 12.34 -17.81 7.32
C SER A 73 11.36 -18.60 6.46
N ASN A 74 11.70 -19.83 6.13
CA ASN A 74 10.86 -20.73 5.33
C ASN A 74 10.29 -20.06 4.07
N ALA A 75 11.14 -19.35 3.31
CA ALA A 75 10.71 -18.62 2.12
C ALA A 75 9.62 -17.56 2.38
N GLY A 76 9.61 -16.98 3.57
CA GLY A 76 8.67 -15.92 3.96
C GLY A 76 7.23 -16.40 4.10
N GLU A 77 7.03 -17.67 4.46
CA GLU A 77 5.72 -18.31 4.56
C GLU A 77 4.76 -17.53 5.45
N HIS A 78 5.25 -16.99 6.58
CA HIS A 78 4.43 -16.30 7.57
C HIS A 78 4.32 -14.78 7.38
N ILE A 79 4.89 -14.20 6.32
CA ILE A 79 4.87 -12.74 6.11
C ILE A 79 3.43 -12.21 6.09
N LEU A 80 2.54 -12.79 5.28
CA LEU A 80 1.17 -12.30 5.15
C LEU A 80 0.33 -12.54 6.41
N GLU A 81 0.55 -13.63 7.12
CA GLU A 81 -0.12 -13.94 8.39
C GLU A 81 0.26 -12.90 9.46
N ASN A 82 1.55 -12.58 9.59
CA ASN A 82 2.04 -11.58 10.53
C ASN A 82 1.50 -10.17 10.22
N LEU A 83 1.43 -9.80 8.93
CA LEU A 83 0.84 -8.53 8.50
C LEU A 83 -0.66 -8.46 8.79
N ALA A 84 -1.39 -9.54 8.51
CA ALA A 84 -2.82 -9.61 8.80
C ALA A 84 -3.09 -9.52 10.31
N ALA A 85 -2.35 -10.26 11.13
CA ALA A 85 -2.46 -10.21 12.59
C ALA A 85 -2.19 -8.80 13.13
N ALA A 86 -1.19 -8.09 12.60
CA ALA A 86 -0.89 -6.71 13.01
C ALA A 86 -2.01 -5.72 12.65
N ILE A 87 -2.63 -5.87 11.47
CA ILE A 87 -3.77 -5.03 11.06
C ILE A 87 -5.00 -5.35 11.90
N MET A 88 -5.37 -6.63 12.04
CA MET A 88 -6.54 -7.05 12.83
C MET A 88 -6.40 -6.63 14.29
N GLY A 89 -5.20 -6.79 14.88
CA GLY A 89 -4.92 -6.32 16.24
C GLY A 89 -5.10 -4.80 16.38
N LYS A 90 -4.67 -4.02 15.38
CA LYS A 90 -4.84 -2.56 15.37
C LYS A 90 -6.31 -2.16 15.19
N MET A 91 -7.06 -2.84 14.35
CA MET A 91 -8.51 -2.63 14.21
C MET A 91 -9.24 -2.89 15.53
N GLN A 92 -8.87 -3.97 16.23
CA GLN A 92 -9.43 -4.31 17.54
C GLN A 92 -9.06 -3.25 18.59
N GLU A 93 -7.78 -2.85 18.69
CA GLU A 93 -7.28 -1.82 19.61
C GLU A 93 -8.04 -0.51 19.48
N LYS A 94 -8.32 -0.11 18.23
CA LYS A 94 -8.98 1.16 17.90
C LYS A 94 -10.49 1.05 17.77
N ALA A 95 -11.07 -0.12 17.97
CA ALA A 95 -12.48 -0.40 17.74
C ALA A 95 -12.97 0.03 16.34
N ILE A 96 -12.14 -0.22 15.31
CA ILE A 96 -12.46 0.08 13.90
C ILE A 96 -13.18 -1.12 13.30
N PRO A 97 -14.47 -0.99 12.94
CA PRO A 97 -15.20 -2.07 12.28
C PRO A 97 -14.78 -2.21 10.81
N ALA A 98 -14.83 -3.43 10.28
CA ALA A 98 -14.39 -3.74 8.92
C ALA A 98 -15.15 -2.94 7.84
N GLU A 99 -16.41 -2.63 8.09
CA GLU A 99 -17.27 -1.86 7.20
C GLU A 99 -16.79 -0.42 7.00
N GLN A 100 -16.04 0.13 7.96
CA GLN A 100 -15.44 1.46 7.87
C GLN A 100 -14.06 1.46 7.19
N VAL A 101 -13.51 0.28 6.87
CA VAL A 101 -12.23 0.17 6.18
C VAL A 101 -12.45 0.11 4.68
N GLU A 102 -11.85 1.05 3.93
CA GLU A 102 -11.87 1.06 2.46
C GLU A 102 -11.07 -0.12 1.89
N GLY A 103 -9.96 -0.47 2.52
CA GLY A 103 -9.11 -1.58 2.17
C GLY A 103 -7.67 -1.41 2.63
N VAL A 104 -6.84 -2.32 2.16
CA VAL A 104 -5.42 -2.40 2.45
C VAL A 104 -4.64 -2.31 1.15
N GLY A 105 -3.66 -1.45 1.10
CA GLY A 105 -2.71 -1.46 0.02
C GLY A 105 -1.34 -1.93 0.52
N ILE A 106 -0.64 -2.68 -0.30
CA ILE A 106 0.69 -3.17 0.03
C ILE A 106 1.69 -2.89 -1.09
N GLY A 107 2.77 -2.19 -0.74
CA GLY A 107 3.97 -2.05 -1.56
C GLY A 107 4.90 -3.24 -1.35
N VAL A 108 5.30 -3.90 -2.42
CA VAL A 108 6.18 -5.07 -2.38
C VAL A 108 7.38 -4.87 -3.32
N PRO A 109 8.54 -5.46 -3.04
CA PRO A 109 9.67 -5.41 -3.96
C PRO A 109 9.37 -6.21 -5.23
N GLY A 110 9.83 -5.70 -6.39
CA GLY A 110 9.70 -6.34 -7.69
C GLY A 110 8.39 -6.07 -8.43
N PRO A 111 8.21 -6.71 -9.60
CA PRO A 111 7.05 -6.50 -10.45
C PRO A 111 5.76 -7.06 -9.83
N VAL A 112 4.64 -6.41 -10.15
CA VAL A 112 3.30 -6.81 -9.74
C VAL A 112 2.39 -6.85 -10.96
N LEU A 113 1.60 -7.91 -11.10
CA LEU A 113 0.60 -8.08 -12.15
C LEU A 113 -0.81 -7.82 -11.59
N ASP A 114 -1.61 -7.05 -12.33
CA ASP A 114 -3.04 -6.78 -12.05
C ASP A 114 -3.32 -6.36 -10.60
N SER A 115 -2.39 -5.60 -10.00
CA SER A 115 -2.47 -5.13 -8.60
C SER A 115 -2.76 -6.25 -7.58
N SER A 116 -2.31 -7.47 -7.86
CA SER A 116 -2.64 -8.64 -7.05
C SER A 116 -1.53 -9.69 -6.95
N VAL A 117 -0.80 -9.97 -8.02
CA VAL A 117 0.14 -11.10 -8.10
C VAL A 117 1.57 -10.60 -8.12
N VAL A 118 2.44 -11.20 -7.28
CA VAL A 118 3.89 -11.10 -7.38
C VAL A 118 4.39 -12.31 -8.19
N PRO A 119 4.77 -12.13 -9.48
CA PRO A 119 5.04 -13.25 -10.37
C PRO A 119 6.43 -13.86 -10.22
N ILE A 120 7.33 -13.17 -9.52
CA ILE A 120 8.73 -13.58 -9.35
C ILE A 120 9.05 -13.92 -7.90
N VAL A 121 10.19 -14.57 -7.69
CA VAL A 121 10.77 -14.80 -6.37
C VAL A 121 11.55 -13.56 -5.93
N CYS A 122 11.26 -13.06 -4.73
CA CYS A 122 11.93 -11.91 -4.12
C CYS A 122 13.06 -12.42 -3.20
N ALA A 123 14.30 -12.33 -3.65
CA ALA A 123 15.46 -12.82 -2.90
C ALA A 123 15.62 -12.12 -1.53
N ASN A 124 15.34 -10.81 -1.47
CA ASN A 124 15.40 -10.02 -0.25
C ASN A 124 14.29 -10.34 0.77
N LEU A 125 13.32 -11.18 0.40
CA LEU A 125 12.25 -11.71 1.25
C LEU A 125 12.41 -13.22 1.50
N GLY A 126 13.64 -13.72 1.49
CA GLY A 126 13.93 -15.14 1.77
C GLY A 126 13.45 -16.11 0.68
N GLY A 127 13.13 -15.62 -0.50
CA GLY A 127 12.56 -16.44 -1.57
C GLY A 127 11.03 -16.34 -1.71
N TRP A 128 10.41 -15.44 -0.95
CA TRP A 128 8.97 -15.17 -1.05
C TRP A 128 8.58 -14.62 -2.44
N GLY A 129 7.40 -14.99 -2.89
CA GLY A 129 6.87 -14.54 -4.18
C GLY A 129 6.11 -15.65 -4.90
N GLN A 130 5.89 -15.51 -6.20
CA GLN A 130 5.12 -16.40 -7.07
C GLN A 130 3.73 -16.73 -6.49
N ARG A 131 3.03 -15.70 -5.98
CA ARG A 131 1.75 -15.85 -5.28
C ARG A 131 0.78 -14.72 -5.55
N ASN A 132 -0.51 -15.00 -5.42
CA ASN A 132 -1.54 -13.97 -5.41
C ASN A 132 -1.64 -13.36 -4.01
N VAL A 133 -0.89 -12.28 -3.80
CA VAL A 133 -0.79 -11.59 -2.51
C VAL A 133 -2.11 -10.95 -2.12
N ALA A 134 -2.82 -10.35 -3.08
CA ALA A 134 -4.11 -9.71 -2.82
C ALA A 134 -5.13 -10.73 -2.30
N ALA A 135 -5.28 -11.87 -2.97
CA ALA A 135 -6.26 -12.89 -2.57
C ALA A 135 -5.89 -13.51 -1.22
N GLN A 136 -4.61 -13.83 -0.99
CA GLN A 136 -4.16 -14.43 0.27
C GLN A 136 -4.35 -13.48 1.45
N LEU A 137 -3.90 -12.23 1.33
CA LEU A 137 -4.03 -11.25 2.40
C LEU A 137 -5.50 -10.85 2.64
N SER A 138 -6.31 -10.72 1.59
CA SER A 138 -7.75 -10.50 1.71
C SER A 138 -8.44 -11.63 2.48
N GLY A 139 -8.09 -12.89 2.19
CA GLY A 139 -8.62 -14.05 2.92
C GLY A 139 -8.27 -14.05 4.41
N LEU A 140 -7.08 -13.56 4.77
CA LEU A 140 -6.63 -13.40 6.16
C LEU A 140 -7.25 -12.19 6.88
N LEU A 141 -7.83 -11.25 6.14
CA LEU A 141 -8.44 -10.01 6.61
C LEU A 141 -9.97 -9.99 6.44
N ASP A 142 -10.62 -11.15 6.56
CA ASP A 142 -12.08 -11.31 6.48
C ASP A 142 -12.69 -10.69 5.21
N GLY A 143 -11.98 -10.75 4.10
CA GLY A 143 -12.44 -10.26 2.79
C GLY A 143 -12.24 -8.77 2.55
N LEU A 144 -11.46 -8.06 3.39
CA LEU A 144 -11.10 -6.67 3.08
C LEU A 144 -10.42 -6.58 1.71
N LYS A 145 -10.75 -5.54 0.96
CA LYS A 145 -10.13 -5.27 -0.34
C LYS A 145 -8.62 -5.07 -0.16
N VAL A 146 -7.82 -5.79 -0.94
CA VAL A 146 -6.35 -5.64 -0.96
C VAL A 146 -5.89 -5.26 -2.36
N LEU A 147 -5.02 -4.27 -2.46
CA LEU A 147 -4.32 -3.88 -3.68
C LEU A 147 -2.82 -3.99 -3.45
N VAL A 148 -2.14 -4.57 -4.43
CA VAL A 148 -0.69 -4.77 -4.41
C VAL A 148 -0.04 -3.89 -5.45
N GLY A 149 1.09 -3.28 -5.13
CA GLY A 149 1.88 -2.50 -6.07
C GLY A 149 3.38 -2.70 -5.84
N ASN A 150 4.18 -2.40 -6.85
CA ASN A 150 5.61 -2.29 -6.63
C ASN A 150 5.89 -1.13 -5.66
N ASP A 151 6.83 -1.30 -4.74
CA ASP A 151 7.18 -0.34 -3.68
C ASP A 151 7.51 1.06 -4.22
N ALA A 152 8.37 1.18 -5.22
CA ALA A 152 8.73 2.46 -5.83
C ALA A 152 7.53 3.11 -6.55
N ASN A 153 6.72 2.31 -7.26
CA ASN A 153 5.52 2.81 -7.94
C ASN A 153 4.48 3.33 -6.96
N VAL A 154 4.26 2.61 -5.85
CA VAL A 154 3.32 3.02 -4.80
C VAL A 154 3.81 4.29 -4.10
N ALA A 155 5.12 4.39 -3.84
CA ALA A 155 5.71 5.60 -3.27
C ALA A 155 5.53 6.81 -4.23
N ALA A 156 5.78 6.63 -5.54
CA ALA A 156 5.54 7.68 -6.54
C ALA A 156 4.08 8.14 -6.58
N LEU A 157 3.12 7.21 -6.50
CA LEU A 157 1.69 7.53 -6.40
C LEU A 157 1.37 8.33 -5.14
N GLY A 158 1.98 8.00 -4.01
CA GLY A 158 1.86 8.72 -2.76
C GLY A 158 2.32 10.18 -2.90
N GLU A 159 3.48 10.40 -3.51
CA GLU A 159 4.04 11.72 -3.76
C GLU A 159 3.17 12.55 -4.72
N ILE A 160 2.58 11.95 -5.75
CA ILE A 160 1.64 12.63 -6.64
C ILE A 160 0.36 13.02 -5.90
N TRP A 161 -0.09 12.21 -4.96
CA TRP A 161 -1.34 12.47 -4.24
C TRP A 161 -1.17 13.50 -3.12
N MET A 162 -0.20 13.32 -2.23
CA MET A 162 -0.06 14.12 -1.00
C MET A 162 1.33 14.72 -0.79
N GLY A 163 2.30 14.36 -1.63
CA GLY A 163 3.69 14.75 -1.49
C GLY A 163 4.15 15.84 -2.45
N ALA A 164 5.46 15.86 -2.72
CA ALA A 164 6.15 16.89 -3.50
C ALA A 164 5.75 16.92 -4.99
N ALA A 165 5.22 15.81 -5.53
CA ALA A 165 4.72 15.73 -6.91
C ALA A 165 3.22 16.06 -7.03
N LYS A 166 2.59 16.62 -5.99
CA LYS A 166 1.17 16.97 -6.01
C LYS A 166 0.84 17.97 -7.11
N GLY A 167 -0.09 17.58 -7.99
CA GLY A 167 -0.50 18.36 -9.15
C GLY A 167 0.32 18.12 -10.42
N CYS A 168 1.34 17.28 -10.40
CA CYS A 168 2.09 16.85 -11.58
C CYS A 168 1.27 15.86 -12.42
N ARG A 169 1.43 15.91 -13.75
CA ARG A 169 0.79 14.96 -14.68
C ARG A 169 1.50 13.60 -14.72
N SER A 170 2.79 13.61 -14.50
CA SER A 170 3.65 12.44 -14.42
C SER A 170 4.80 12.75 -13.47
N ALA A 171 5.34 11.72 -12.86
CA ALA A 171 6.52 11.79 -12.01
C ALA A 171 7.44 10.60 -12.29
N VAL A 172 8.72 10.83 -12.17
CA VAL A 172 9.73 9.76 -12.10
C VAL A 172 10.24 9.75 -10.68
N MET A 173 10.19 8.59 -10.05
CA MET A 173 10.75 8.37 -8.73
C MET A 173 12.06 7.58 -8.86
N VAL A 174 13.09 8.07 -8.18
CA VAL A 174 14.34 7.33 -8.02
C VAL A 174 14.54 7.06 -6.54
N THR A 175 14.63 5.80 -6.16
CA THR A 175 14.92 5.37 -4.80
C THR A 175 16.39 5.05 -4.66
N LEU A 176 17.04 5.60 -3.63
CA LEU A 176 18.46 5.38 -3.31
C LEU A 176 18.54 4.68 -1.95
N GLY A 177 18.95 3.43 -1.97
CA GLY A 177 19.10 2.60 -0.78
C GLY A 177 20.34 1.70 -0.93
N THR A 178 20.21 0.42 -0.59
CA THR A 178 21.25 -0.60 -0.88
C THR A 178 21.54 -0.69 -2.38
N GLY A 179 20.57 -0.32 -3.22
CA GLY A 179 20.66 -0.18 -4.67
C GLY A 179 19.95 1.07 -5.16
N VAL A 180 19.89 1.23 -6.46
CA VAL A 180 19.10 2.27 -7.15
C VAL A 180 17.87 1.59 -7.73
N GLY A 181 16.68 2.14 -7.43
CA GLY A 181 15.39 1.69 -7.96
C GLY A 181 14.58 2.86 -8.52
N GLY A 182 13.52 2.57 -9.31
CA GLY A 182 12.65 3.56 -9.91
C GLY A 182 11.55 2.93 -10.76
#